data_f654753846404ec3b082259ab13f5f0a
#
_entry.id   f654753846404ec3b082259ab13f5f0a
#
_cell.length_a   1.000
_cell.length_b   1.000
_cell.length_c   1.000
_cell.angle_alpha   90.00
_cell.angle_beta   90.00
_cell.angle_gamma   90.00
#
_symmetry.space_group_name_H-M   'P 1'
#
loop_
_entity.id
_entity.type
_entity.pdbx_description
1 polymer ?
#
loop_
_entity_poly.entity_id
_entity_poly.type
_entity_poly.pdbx_seq_one_letter_code
_entity_poly.pdbx_strand_id
1 'polypeptide(L)'
;MIAVDENVKVLTNQQGEPVRFSWRNGSYQVTSRPERWFSRKPWWLEASRAQRGIGSEVLEVEMWRITAAKGINSPSEFELLHSNDRWQLVRIFG
;
A
#
# COMPACT_ATOMS: atom_id res chain seq x y z
N MET A 1 1.05 11.58 -11.14
CA MET A 1 1.40 10.48 -10.23
C MET A 1 2.58 10.87 -9.39
N ILE A 2 2.51 10.59 -8.11
CA ILE A 2 3.57 10.94 -7.18
C ILE A 2 4.01 9.68 -6.44
N ALA A 3 5.29 9.39 -6.49
CA ALA A 3 5.84 8.24 -5.77
C ALA A 3 6.13 8.66 -4.33
N VAL A 4 5.71 7.84 -3.38
CA VAL A 4 5.82 8.20 -1.97
C VAL A 4 6.71 7.24 -1.21
N ASP A 5 6.41 5.94 -1.26
CA ASP A 5 7.22 4.92 -0.59
C ASP A 5 7.41 5.18 0.91
N GLU A 6 6.33 5.40 1.60
CA GLU A 6 6.39 5.64 3.04
C GLU A 6 5.50 4.66 3.77
N ASN A 7 5.91 4.29 4.97
CA ASN A 7 5.10 3.41 5.80
C ASN A 7 3.89 4.15 6.28
N VAL A 8 2.77 3.46 6.35
CA VAL A 8 1.53 4.04 6.85
C VAL A 8 0.86 3.03 7.77
N LYS A 9 -0.09 3.52 8.55
CA LYS A 9 -0.89 2.66 9.40
C LYS A 9 -2.25 2.51 8.75
N VAL A 10 -2.70 1.28 8.60
CA VAL A 10 -3.94 1.00 7.90
C VAL A 10 -4.88 0.24 8.82
N LEU A 11 -6.15 0.64 8.81
CA LEU A 11 -7.19 -0.12 9.48
C LEU A 11 -7.90 -0.93 8.42
N THR A 12 -8.14 -2.19 8.73
CA THR A 12 -8.79 -3.08 7.79
C THR A 12 -10.10 -3.58 8.36
N ASN A 13 -10.97 -4.05 7.48
CA ASN A 13 -12.21 -4.67 7.93
C ASN A 13 -11.96 -6.16 8.16
N GLN A 14 -13.03 -6.92 8.38
CA GLN A 14 -12.88 -8.33 8.68
C GLN A 14 -12.32 -9.13 7.52
N GLN A 15 -12.48 -8.65 6.31
CA GLN A 15 -11.94 -9.32 5.15
C GLN A 15 -10.52 -8.88 4.84
N GLY A 16 -9.93 -8.04 5.66
CA GLY A 16 -8.57 -7.58 5.43
C GLY A 16 -8.46 -6.44 4.44
N GLU A 17 -9.58 -5.84 4.06
CA GLU A 17 -9.56 -4.74 3.11
C GLU A 17 -9.31 -3.43 3.82
N PRO A 18 -8.49 -2.54 3.26
CA PRO A 18 -8.23 -1.26 3.92
C PRO A 18 -9.46 -0.38 3.92
N VAL A 19 -9.78 0.19 5.08
CA VAL A 19 -10.91 1.09 5.18
C VAL A 19 -10.46 2.50 5.59
N ARG A 20 -9.28 2.63 6.16
CA ARG A 20 -8.75 3.93 6.56
C ARG A 20 -7.24 3.83 6.70
N PHE A 21 -6.52 4.87 6.41
CA PHE A 21 -5.10 4.85 6.68
C PHE A 21 -4.64 6.23 7.16
N SER A 22 -3.52 6.23 7.90
CA SER A 22 -2.94 7.44 8.44
C SER A 22 -1.62 7.70 7.75
N TRP A 23 -1.42 8.93 7.30
CA TRP A 23 -0.22 9.32 6.59
C TRP A 23 0.06 10.80 6.83
N ARG A 24 1.27 11.10 7.29
CA ARG A 24 1.70 12.49 7.51
C ARG A 24 0.69 13.28 8.32
N ASN A 25 0.34 12.73 9.47
CA ASN A 25 -0.60 13.37 10.38
C ASN A 25 -2.00 13.56 9.81
N GLY A 26 -2.30 12.92 8.72
CA GLY A 26 -3.64 12.95 8.16
C GLY A 26 -4.29 11.60 8.25
N SER A 27 -5.61 11.58 8.36
CA SER A 27 -6.37 10.36 8.35
C SER A 27 -7.20 10.34 7.09
N TYR A 28 -7.06 9.28 6.30
CA TYR A 28 -7.74 9.16 5.03
C TYR A 28 -8.73 8.02 5.07
N GLN A 29 -9.94 8.27 4.66
CA GLN A 29 -10.98 7.27 4.70
C GLN A 29 -11.25 6.76 3.30
N VAL A 30 -11.27 5.45 3.14
CA VAL A 30 -11.52 4.84 1.85
C VAL A 30 -12.97 5.08 1.48
N THR A 31 -13.20 5.61 0.28
CA THR A 31 -14.53 6.00 -0.14
C THR A 31 -15.11 5.11 -1.24
N SER A 32 -14.32 4.18 -1.77
CA SER A 32 -14.83 3.29 -2.78
C SER A 32 -14.33 1.88 -2.50
N ARG A 33 -14.80 0.93 -3.30
CA ARG A 33 -14.41 -0.44 -3.08
C ARG A 33 -12.94 -0.62 -3.41
N PRO A 34 -12.14 -1.17 -2.51
CA PRO A 34 -10.72 -1.37 -2.78
C PRO A 34 -10.52 -2.45 -3.83
N GLU A 35 -9.47 -2.30 -4.62
CA GLU A 35 -9.08 -3.30 -5.59
C GLU A 35 -7.79 -3.94 -5.13
N ARG A 36 -7.75 -5.27 -5.12
CA ARG A 36 -6.58 -5.99 -4.68
C ARG A 36 -5.99 -6.80 -5.82
N TRP A 37 -4.68 -6.80 -5.92
CA TRP A 37 -4.02 -7.70 -6.85
C TRP A 37 -2.67 -8.07 -6.27
N PHE A 38 -2.03 -9.05 -6.87
CA PHE A 38 -0.71 -9.47 -6.43
C PHE A 38 0.29 -9.10 -7.52
N SER A 39 1.37 -8.47 -7.11
CA SER A 39 2.37 -8.02 -8.03
C SER A 39 3.67 -8.72 -7.74
N ARG A 40 4.44 -8.99 -8.79
CA ARG A 40 5.76 -9.52 -8.61
C ARG A 40 6.69 -8.35 -8.52
N LYS A 41 6.98 -7.99 -7.29
CA LYS A 41 7.84 -6.86 -7.10
C LYS A 41 9.25 -7.23 -7.50
N PRO A 42 9.99 -6.30 -8.08
CA PRO A 42 11.37 -6.58 -8.45
C PRO A 42 12.14 -6.93 -7.20
N TRP A 43 12.43 -8.19 -7.06
CA TRP A 43 13.02 -8.68 -5.84
C TRP A 43 14.41 -8.12 -5.60
N TRP A 44 15.11 -7.71 -6.62
CA TRP A 44 16.44 -7.20 -6.41
C TRP A 44 16.44 -5.88 -5.65
N LEU A 45 15.38 -5.14 -5.69
CA LEU A 45 15.32 -3.93 -4.91
C LEU A 45 15.26 -4.25 -3.43
N GLU A 46 14.61 -5.37 -3.12
CA GLU A 46 14.56 -5.77 -1.73
C GLU A 46 15.78 -6.56 -1.39
N ALA A 47 16.25 -7.37 -2.26
CA ALA A 47 17.35 -8.25 -1.99
C ALA A 47 18.64 -7.49 -1.77
N SER A 48 18.74 -6.29 -2.28
CA SER A 48 19.97 -5.56 -2.08
C SER A 48 20.22 -5.30 -0.61
N ARG A 49 19.18 -5.30 0.20
CA ARG A 49 19.39 -5.18 1.61
C ARG A 49 18.86 -6.35 2.37
N ALA A 50 18.36 -7.35 1.72
CA ALA A 50 17.87 -8.50 2.41
C ALA A 50 18.94 -9.54 2.42
N GLN A 51 18.60 -10.65 2.93
CA GLN A 51 19.53 -11.64 2.94
C GLN A 51 19.56 -12.34 1.77
N ARG A 52 20.49 -12.92 1.47
CA ARG A 52 20.60 -13.59 0.37
C ARG A 52 19.92 -14.79 0.36
N GLY A 53 19.65 -15.54 1.03
CA GLY A 53 19.07 -16.83 0.98
C GLY A 53 17.80 -16.96 0.26
N ILE A 54 17.11 -15.86 0.00
CA ILE A 54 15.89 -15.96 -0.72
C ILE A 54 16.00 -15.44 -2.06
N GLY A 55 17.15 -15.26 -2.57
CA GLY A 55 17.30 -14.55 -3.79
C GLY A 55 16.63 -15.12 -5.00
N SER A 56 16.48 -16.41 -5.05
CA SER A 56 15.92 -16.98 -6.27
C SER A 56 14.41 -16.98 -6.27
N GLU A 57 13.79 -16.61 -5.20
CA GLU A 57 12.35 -16.67 -5.16
C GLU A 57 11.72 -15.39 -5.65
N VAL A 58 10.64 -15.54 -6.38
CA VAL A 58 9.90 -14.39 -6.82
C VAL A 58 8.88 -14.07 -5.76
N LEU A 59 8.94 -12.86 -5.24
CA LEU A 59 8.04 -12.48 -4.20
C LEU A 59 6.82 -11.83 -4.79
N GLU A 60 5.67 -12.35 -4.43
CA GLU A 60 4.42 -11.72 -4.80
C GLU A 60 3.96 -10.93 -3.61
N VAL A 61 3.67 -9.67 -3.82
CA VAL A 61 3.20 -8.83 -2.73
C VAL A 61 1.78 -8.38 -3.02
N GLU A 62 1.04 -8.23 -1.96
CA GLU A 62 -0.34 -7.82 -2.04
C GLU A 62 -0.41 -6.33 -2.26
N MET A 63 -1.11 -5.91 -3.30
CA MET A 63 -1.25 -4.51 -3.63
C MET A 63 -2.70 -4.13 -3.57
N TRP A 64 -2.95 -2.91 -3.17
CA TRP A 64 -4.31 -2.39 -3.08
C TRP A 64 -4.37 -1.04 -3.77
N ARG A 65 -5.37 -0.86 -4.61
CA ARG A 65 -5.67 0.47 -5.15
C ARG A 65 -6.96 0.94 -4.51
N ILE A 66 -6.91 2.09 -3.89
CA ILE A 66 -8.05 2.62 -3.17
C ILE A 66 -8.29 4.06 -3.55
N THR A 67 -9.51 4.50 -3.37
CA THR A 67 -9.85 5.90 -3.44
C THR A 67 -10.14 6.33 -2.02
N ALA A 68 -9.51 7.39 -1.57
CA ALA A 68 -9.66 7.81 -0.19
C ALA A 68 -9.63 9.34 -0.10
N ALA A 69 -10.25 9.86 0.94
CA ALA A 69 -10.33 11.29 1.14
C ALA A 69 -9.94 11.65 2.56
N LYS A 70 -9.34 12.81 2.70
CA LYS A 70 -8.99 13.34 4.00
C LYS A 70 -10.04 14.37 4.34
N GLY A 71 -10.87 14.05 5.32
CA GLY A 71 -11.93 14.96 5.74
C GLY A 71 -12.90 15.22 4.60
N ILE A 72 -13.16 16.49 4.34
CA ILE A 72 -14.11 16.86 3.31
C ILE A 72 -13.42 17.13 1.98
N ASN A 73 -12.12 16.85 1.89
CA ASN A 73 -11.41 17.11 0.65
C ASN A 73 -11.82 16.12 -0.43
N SER A 74 -11.53 16.45 -1.66
CA SER A 74 -11.83 15.56 -2.76
C SER A 74 -11.02 14.29 -2.66
N PRO A 75 -11.57 13.16 -3.02
CA PRO A 75 -10.84 11.90 -2.95
C PRO A 75 -9.72 11.84 -3.96
N SER A 76 -8.70 11.06 -3.63
CA SER A 76 -7.61 10.75 -4.55
C SER A 76 -7.41 9.25 -4.59
N GLU A 77 -6.71 8.79 -5.60
CA GLU A 77 -6.40 7.38 -5.70
C GLU A 77 -5.02 7.12 -5.16
N PHE A 78 -4.91 6.05 -4.36
CA PHE A 78 -3.66 5.69 -3.72
C PHE A 78 -3.37 4.24 -4.00
N GLU A 79 -2.09 3.90 -4.01
CA GLU A 79 -1.68 2.52 -4.14
C GLU A 79 -0.93 2.13 -2.88
N LEU A 80 -1.39 1.06 -2.24
CA LEU A 80 -0.81 0.57 -1.01
C LEU A 80 -0.19 -0.80 -1.23
N LEU A 81 0.86 -1.08 -0.50
CA LEU A 81 1.50 -2.38 -0.51
C LEU A 81 1.39 -2.96 0.88
N HIS A 82 1.01 -4.23 0.97
CA HIS A 82 0.86 -4.91 2.24
C HIS A 82 1.76 -6.13 2.26
N SER A 83 2.66 -6.18 3.23
CA SER A 83 3.59 -7.30 3.34
C SER A 83 3.98 -7.48 4.80
N ASN A 84 3.81 -8.69 5.31
CA ASN A 84 4.24 -9.02 6.67
C ASN A 84 3.70 -8.05 7.71
N ASP A 85 2.43 -7.79 7.67
CA ASP A 85 1.78 -6.90 8.62
C ASP A 85 2.22 -5.45 8.51
N ARG A 86 2.91 -5.11 7.45
CA ARG A 86 3.31 -3.75 7.23
C ARG A 86 2.59 -3.21 6.01
N TRP A 87 2.21 -1.95 6.09
CA TRP A 87 1.57 -1.28 4.99
C TRP A 87 2.42 -0.11 4.55
N GLN A 88 2.50 0.07 3.26
CA GLN A 88 3.31 1.14 2.69
C GLN A 88 2.50 1.87 1.63
N LEU A 89 2.51 3.19 1.69
CA LEU A 89 1.89 3.98 0.64
C LEU A 89 2.92 4.11 -0.47
N VAL A 90 2.61 3.53 -1.62
CA VAL A 90 3.55 3.46 -2.72
C VAL A 90 3.48 4.70 -3.58
N ARG A 91 2.27 5.07 -3.98
CA ARG A 91 2.12 6.24 -4.85
C ARG A 91 0.71 6.81 -4.77
N ILE A 92 0.59 8.03 -5.24
CA ILE A 92 -0.67 8.73 -5.31
C ILE A 92 -0.93 9.04 -6.77
N PHE A 93 -2.12 8.73 -7.25
CA PHE A 93 -2.43 8.95 -8.65
C PHE A 93 -3.12 10.28 -8.92
N GLY A 94 -3.56 10.93 -7.93
CA GLY A 94 -4.12 12.24 -8.15
C GLY A 94 -5.54 12.45 -7.68
#